data_a98e4fc3a44e5fb33f07e5b9b2599fd7
#
_entry.id   a98e4fc3a44e5fb33f07e5b9b2599fd7
#
_cell.length_a   1.000
_cell.length_b   1.000
_cell.length_c   1.000
_cell.angle_alpha   90.00
_cell.angle_beta   90.00
_cell.angle_gamma   90.00
#
_symmetry.space_group_name_H-M   'P 1'
#
loop_
_entity.id
_entity.type
_entity.pdbx_description
1 polymer ?
#
loop_
_entity_poly.entity_id
_entity_poly.type
_entity_poly.pdbx_seq_one_letter_code
_entity_poly.pdbx_strand_id
1 'polypeptide(L)'
;MSNEIQFLLYTMPEAEGKVQVVIKEETLWCTQKAMAQLFGVGVPAISKHLKNIFEEGELSADSVISKMETTATDGKQYTTSFYSLDSIIAVGYRVSSLKATRFRQWATKILNEYIKKGFAMDDERLKQGTAVFGKDYFRELLERVRSIRASERRIWQQITDIYAECSTDYDKNSPTTRDFYAMMQNRFHYAITGQTAAEIIYSKADHTKDHMGLTTWKNAPDGRVLKSDVSIAKNYLQEKEIRQLERAVSSYFDYIENQIERHNAFNMKQFAASVNKFLTFNDYQILPDKGKISAAQAKKKAKDEYDIFNKTQRIDSDFDKEVRGLLDGE
;
A
#
# COMPACT_ATOMS: atom_id res chain seq x y z
N MET A 1 -17.93 19.33 19.12
CA MET A 1 -18.94 18.25 19.19
C MET A 1 -18.17 16.98 19.50
N SER A 2 -18.31 16.45 20.74
CA SER A 2 -17.69 15.17 21.11
C SER A 2 -18.46 14.07 20.38
N ASN A 3 -17.87 13.48 19.35
CA ASN A 3 -18.40 12.28 18.75
C ASN A 3 -18.22 11.13 19.76
N GLU A 4 -19.29 10.77 20.43
CA GLU A 4 -19.36 9.49 21.15
C GLU A 4 -19.32 8.39 20.11
N ILE A 5 -18.14 7.90 19.80
CA ILE A 5 -17.99 6.75 18.92
C ILE A 5 -17.95 5.52 19.80
N GLN A 6 -18.91 4.64 19.54
CA GLN A 6 -18.99 3.32 20.14
C GLN A 6 -17.77 2.51 19.65
N PHE A 7 -16.76 2.38 20.51
CA PHE A 7 -15.49 1.79 20.14
C PHE A 7 -15.60 0.26 20.12
N LEU A 8 -15.56 -0.29 18.92
CA LEU A 8 -15.41 -1.71 18.64
C LEU A 8 -13.93 -2.09 18.57
N LEU A 9 -13.16 -1.96 19.66
CA LEU A 9 -11.84 -2.58 19.71
C LEU A 9 -11.95 -4.11 19.67
N TYR A 10 -12.98 -4.67 20.24
CA TYR A 10 -13.42 -6.03 20.04
C TYR A 10 -14.86 -6.17 20.53
N THR A 11 -15.69 -6.78 19.72
CA THR A 11 -17.07 -7.07 20.07
C THR A 11 -17.06 -8.16 21.15
N MET A 12 -17.33 -7.78 22.39
CA MET A 12 -17.73 -8.77 23.38
C MET A 12 -19.21 -9.03 23.18
N PRO A 13 -19.65 -10.27 22.95
CA PRO A 13 -21.07 -10.60 22.79
C PRO A 13 -21.94 -10.26 24.03
N GLU A 14 -21.33 -9.94 25.17
CA GLU A 14 -21.98 -9.77 26.46
C GLU A 14 -21.58 -8.49 27.23
N ALA A 15 -20.91 -7.52 26.60
CA ALA A 15 -20.49 -6.33 27.35
C ALA A 15 -21.49 -5.17 27.14
N GLU A 16 -22.44 -5.04 28.05
CA GLU A 16 -23.13 -3.78 28.35
C GLU A 16 -22.13 -2.76 28.91
N GLY A 17 -21.49 -2.01 28.05
CA GLY A 17 -20.59 -0.93 28.49
C GLY A 17 -19.96 -0.17 27.33
N LYS A 18 -20.55 0.96 26.97
CA LYS A 18 -19.95 1.92 26.03
C LYS A 18 -18.73 2.56 26.70
N VAL A 19 -17.55 2.36 26.15
CA VAL A 19 -16.32 3.06 26.58
C VAL A 19 -16.21 4.34 25.78
N GLN A 20 -16.12 5.47 26.46
CA GLN A 20 -15.95 6.77 25.81
C GLN A 20 -14.52 6.93 25.32
N VAL A 21 -14.37 7.24 24.04
CA VAL A 21 -13.09 7.55 23.41
C VAL A 21 -13.21 8.80 22.57
N VAL A 22 -12.10 9.48 22.36
CA VAL A 22 -11.97 10.63 21.46
C VAL A 22 -11.11 10.21 20.27
N ILE A 23 -11.55 10.55 19.07
CA ILE A 23 -10.74 10.39 17.87
C ILE A 23 -10.07 11.73 17.57
N LYS A 24 -8.75 11.70 17.49
CA LYS A 24 -7.93 12.86 17.13
C LYS A 24 -6.68 12.34 16.40
N GLU A 25 -6.29 13.01 15.30
CA GLU A 25 -5.07 12.67 14.54
C GLU A 25 -5.01 11.21 14.08
N GLU A 26 -6.16 10.72 13.55
CA GLU A 26 -6.31 9.34 13.05
C GLU A 26 -6.02 8.22 14.08
N THR A 27 -5.98 8.56 15.36
CA THR A 27 -5.82 7.61 16.46
C THR A 27 -6.89 7.82 17.52
N LEU A 28 -6.84 6.98 18.52
CA LEU A 28 -7.81 6.90 19.59
C LEU A 28 -7.19 7.37 20.89
N TRP A 29 -7.98 8.13 21.63
CA TRP A 29 -7.60 8.66 22.93
C TRP A 29 -8.66 8.30 23.95
N CYS A 30 -8.28 7.81 25.10
CA CYS A 30 -9.20 7.57 26.21
C CYS A 30 -8.62 7.98 27.56
N THR A 31 -9.51 8.15 28.55
CA THR A 31 -9.11 8.46 29.92
C THR A 31 -8.72 7.19 30.69
N GLN A 32 -8.00 7.33 31.82
CA GLN A 32 -7.74 6.19 32.72
C GLN A 32 -9.02 5.52 33.21
N LYS A 33 -10.10 6.28 33.40
CA LYS A 33 -11.43 5.76 33.77
C LYS A 33 -11.99 4.88 32.66
N ALA A 34 -11.87 5.30 31.42
CA ALA A 34 -12.28 4.53 30.24
C ALA A 34 -11.46 3.25 30.10
N MET A 35 -10.12 3.31 30.29
CA MET A 35 -9.28 2.09 30.32
C MET A 35 -9.66 1.14 31.45
N ALA A 36 -9.98 1.65 32.63
CA ALA A 36 -10.41 0.86 33.76
C ALA A 36 -11.71 0.08 33.45
N GLN A 37 -12.66 0.70 32.78
CA GLN A 37 -13.87 0.05 32.28
C GLN A 37 -13.58 -0.99 31.21
N LEU A 38 -12.72 -0.64 30.24
CA LEU A 38 -12.31 -1.51 29.14
C LEU A 38 -11.70 -2.81 29.67
N PHE A 39 -10.77 -2.71 30.61
CA PHE A 39 -10.06 -3.89 31.13
C PHE A 39 -10.68 -4.49 32.38
N GLY A 40 -11.75 -3.89 32.94
CA GLY A 40 -12.45 -4.40 34.12
C GLY A 40 -11.61 -4.37 35.40
N VAL A 41 -10.86 -3.27 35.61
CA VAL A 41 -10.00 -3.06 36.78
C VAL A 41 -10.25 -1.66 37.37
N GLY A 42 -9.70 -1.37 38.54
CA GLY A 42 -9.79 -0.03 39.13
C GLY A 42 -8.83 0.98 38.47
N VAL A 43 -9.19 2.27 38.49
CA VAL A 43 -8.33 3.37 38.03
C VAL A 43 -6.94 3.37 38.67
N PRO A 44 -6.76 3.08 39.98
CA PRO A 44 -5.43 2.97 40.58
C PRO A 44 -4.50 1.94 39.94
N ALA A 45 -5.08 0.80 39.47
CA ALA A 45 -4.31 -0.22 38.78
C ALA A 45 -3.81 0.28 37.40
N ILE A 46 -4.69 0.98 36.65
CA ILE A 46 -4.32 1.61 35.39
C ILE A 46 -3.21 2.65 35.61
N SER A 47 -3.36 3.53 36.58
CA SER A 47 -2.35 4.55 36.92
C SER A 47 -0.99 3.93 37.26
N LYS A 48 -0.97 2.82 38.01
CA LYS A 48 0.26 2.09 38.33
C LYS A 48 0.93 1.52 37.09
N HIS A 49 0.14 0.90 36.19
CA HIS A 49 0.69 0.34 34.94
C HIS A 49 1.25 1.42 34.03
N LEU A 50 0.54 2.54 33.86
CA LEU A 50 1.03 3.69 33.07
C LEU A 50 2.33 4.23 33.65
N LYS A 51 2.41 4.42 34.97
CA LYS A 51 3.63 4.86 35.63
C LYS A 51 4.80 3.93 35.32
N ASN A 52 4.63 2.63 35.45
CA ASN A 52 5.69 1.66 35.15
C ASN A 52 6.10 1.68 33.68
N ILE A 53 5.14 1.84 32.73
CA ILE A 53 5.41 1.93 31.29
C ILE A 53 6.32 3.12 30.99
N PHE A 54 6.07 4.27 31.63
CA PHE A 54 6.90 5.47 31.45
C PHE A 54 8.26 5.36 32.15
N GLU A 55 8.31 4.80 33.35
CA GLU A 55 9.56 4.61 34.11
C GLU A 55 10.49 3.60 33.44
N GLU A 56 9.94 2.56 32.78
CA GLU A 56 10.69 1.55 32.03
C GLU A 56 11.07 2.04 30.62
N GLY A 57 10.61 3.20 30.19
CA GLY A 57 10.92 3.79 28.86
C GLY A 57 10.22 3.06 27.68
N GLU A 58 9.19 2.23 27.96
CA GLU A 58 8.41 1.59 26.88
C GLU A 58 7.67 2.61 26.02
N LEU A 59 7.14 3.67 26.64
CA LEU A 59 6.51 4.81 25.96
C LEU A 59 6.96 6.13 26.59
N SER A 60 7.09 7.17 25.75
CA SER A 60 7.31 8.54 26.24
C SER A 60 5.97 9.19 26.62
N ALA A 61 5.88 9.74 27.82
CA ALA A 61 4.67 10.40 28.30
C ALA A 61 4.24 11.56 27.39
N ASP A 62 5.19 12.32 26.84
CA ASP A 62 4.93 13.48 25.99
C ASP A 62 4.28 13.10 24.64
N SER A 63 4.58 11.91 24.14
CA SER A 63 4.03 11.43 22.86
C SER A 63 2.66 10.77 22.97
N VAL A 64 2.30 10.27 24.17
CA VAL A 64 1.09 9.45 24.35
C VAL A 64 0.06 10.03 25.31
N ILE A 65 0.33 11.22 25.90
CA ILE A 65 -0.61 11.92 26.76
C ILE A 65 -1.01 13.26 26.12
N SER A 66 -2.33 13.47 25.98
CA SER A 66 -2.89 14.74 25.53
C SER A 66 -3.84 15.29 26.59
N LYS A 67 -3.71 16.58 26.91
CA LYS A 67 -4.65 17.28 27.81
C LYS A 67 -5.76 17.90 26.99
N MET A 68 -7.00 17.52 27.26
CA MET A 68 -8.19 18.04 26.56
C MET A 68 -9.21 18.56 27.57
N GLU A 69 -9.91 19.61 27.18
CA GLU A 69 -11.02 20.13 27.97
C GLU A 69 -12.25 19.22 27.80
N THR A 70 -12.83 18.83 28.91
CA THR A 70 -14.04 18.01 28.96
C THR A 70 -15.10 18.74 29.81
N THR A 71 -16.35 18.76 29.32
CA THR A 71 -17.47 19.27 30.07
C THR A 71 -18.06 18.14 30.91
N ALA A 72 -18.04 18.30 32.22
CA ALA A 72 -18.66 17.36 33.16
C ALA A 72 -20.18 17.51 33.20
N THR A 73 -20.85 16.56 33.84
CA THR A 73 -22.32 16.56 34.04
C THR A 73 -22.84 17.75 34.79
N ASP A 74 -21.97 18.45 35.55
CA ASP A 74 -22.28 19.71 36.27
C ASP A 74 -22.15 20.96 35.40
N GLY A 75 -21.85 20.79 34.07
CA GLY A 75 -21.67 21.89 33.13
C GLY A 75 -20.32 22.61 33.23
N LYS A 76 -19.42 22.21 34.13
CA LYS A 76 -18.09 22.81 34.25
C LYS A 76 -17.08 22.16 33.32
N GLN A 77 -16.12 22.92 32.86
CA GLN A 77 -14.99 22.47 32.06
C GLN A 77 -13.83 22.02 32.94
N TYR A 78 -13.28 20.85 32.64
CA TYR A 78 -12.11 20.29 33.34
C TYR A 78 -11.06 19.88 32.32
N THR A 79 -9.81 20.19 32.62
CA THR A 79 -8.67 19.66 31.81
C THR A 79 -8.42 18.21 32.22
N THR A 80 -8.69 17.30 31.33
CA THR A 80 -8.57 15.86 31.55
C THR A 80 -7.43 15.29 30.70
N SER A 81 -6.64 14.38 31.29
CA SER A 81 -5.60 13.66 30.56
C SER A 81 -6.20 12.49 29.78
N PHE A 82 -5.90 12.45 28.48
CA PHE A 82 -6.22 11.37 27.57
C PHE A 82 -4.94 10.65 27.14
N TYR A 83 -5.04 9.37 26.92
CA TYR A 83 -3.94 8.46 26.58
C TYR A 83 -4.20 7.84 25.21
N SER A 84 -3.17 7.76 24.39
CA SER A 84 -3.23 7.28 23.02
C SER A 84 -3.55 5.77 22.94
N LEU A 85 -3.82 5.27 21.73
CA LEU A 85 -4.00 3.84 21.45
C LEU A 85 -2.80 3.01 21.91
N ASP A 86 -1.58 3.53 21.75
CA ASP A 86 -0.36 2.83 22.19
C ASP A 86 -0.36 2.59 23.70
N SER A 87 -0.77 3.59 24.48
CA SER A 87 -0.95 3.43 25.93
C SER A 87 -2.02 2.40 26.29
N ILE A 88 -3.13 2.37 25.54
CA ILE A 88 -4.21 1.39 25.75
C ILE A 88 -3.68 -0.03 25.50
N ILE A 89 -2.91 -0.22 24.44
CA ILE A 89 -2.30 -1.50 24.08
C ILE A 89 -1.30 -1.94 25.16
N ALA A 90 -0.35 -1.08 25.51
CA ALA A 90 0.67 -1.37 26.52
C ALA A 90 0.05 -1.76 27.89
N VAL A 91 -0.95 -1.01 28.33
CA VAL A 91 -1.70 -1.33 29.55
C VAL A 91 -2.45 -2.68 29.43
N GLY A 92 -3.08 -2.93 28.29
CA GLY A 92 -3.83 -4.17 28.01
C GLY A 92 -2.96 -5.43 28.10
N TYR A 93 -1.67 -5.32 27.77
CA TYR A 93 -0.73 -6.43 27.92
C TYR A 93 -0.26 -6.64 29.36
N ARG A 94 -0.32 -5.63 30.21
CA ARG A 94 0.16 -5.68 31.61
C ARG A 94 -0.94 -6.00 32.62
N VAL A 95 -2.19 -5.67 32.31
CA VAL A 95 -3.33 -5.89 33.21
C VAL A 95 -3.68 -7.38 33.33
N SER A 96 -3.88 -7.86 34.56
CA SER A 96 -4.34 -9.22 34.85
C SER A 96 -5.84 -9.22 35.10
N SER A 97 -6.64 -9.42 34.05
CA SER A 97 -8.11 -9.57 34.13
C SER A 97 -8.64 -10.42 32.99
N LEU A 98 -9.86 -10.94 33.15
CA LEU A 98 -10.53 -11.70 32.08
C LEU A 98 -10.72 -10.83 30.81
N LYS A 99 -11.09 -9.55 30.97
CA LYS A 99 -11.24 -8.60 29.85
C LYS A 99 -9.91 -8.33 29.14
N ALA A 100 -8.84 -8.13 29.87
CA ALA A 100 -7.51 -7.96 29.30
C ALA A 100 -7.01 -9.25 28.60
N THR A 101 -7.35 -10.43 29.13
CA THR A 101 -7.04 -11.70 28.45
C THR A 101 -7.76 -11.81 27.10
N ARG A 102 -9.05 -11.47 27.06
CA ARG A 102 -9.81 -11.46 25.80
C ARG A 102 -9.24 -10.43 24.80
N PHE A 103 -8.84 -9.26 25.28
CA PHE A 103 -8.15 -8.26 24.45
C PHE A 103 -6.86 -8.82 23.82
N ARG A 104 -6.01 -9.46 24.61
CA ARG A 104 -4.77 -10.09 24.10
C ARG A 104 -5.07 -11.22 23.10
N GLN A 105 -6.08 -12.03 23.32
CA GLN A 105 -6.50 -13.08 22.38
C GLN A 105 -6.95 -12.48 21.03
N TRP A 106 -7.72 -11.40 21.06
CA TRP A 106 -8.13 -10.67 19.86
C TRP A 106 -6.92 -10.06 19.13
N ALA A 107 -6.05 -9.35 19.84
CA ALA A 107 -4.83 -8.77 19.25
C ALA A 107 -3.92 -9.86 18.63
N THR A 108 -3.75 -10.97 19.32
CA THR A 108 -2.99 -12.13 18.82
C THR A 108 -3.62 -12.72 17.57
N LYS A 109 -4.96 -12.77 17.47
CA LYS A 109 -5.65 -13.24 16.26
C LYS A 109 -5.33 -12.36 15.05
N ILE A 110 -5.39 -11.02 15.22
CA ILE A 110 -5.06 -10.05 14.16
C ILE A 110 -3.59 -10.17 13.73
N LEU A 111 -2.68 -10.23 14.71
CA LEU A 111 -1.25 -10.39 14.43
C LEU A 111 -0.94 -11.70 13.70
N ASN A 112 -1.55 -12.81 14.11
CA ASN A 112 -1.41 -14.10 13.44
C ASN A 112 -1.93 -14.07 12.00
N GLU A 113 -3.04 -13.38 11.77
CA GLU A 113 -3.59 -13.21 10.42
C GLU A 113 -2.63 -12.40 9.55
N TYR A 114 -2.13 -11.29 10.07
CA TYR A 114 -1.15 -10.46 9.37
C TYR A 114 0.15 -11.22 9.06
N ILE A 115 0.70 -11.96 10.03
CA ILE A 115 1.94 -12.73 9.85
C ILE A 115 1.75 -13.82 8.78
N LYS A 116 0.61 -14.52 8.79
CA LYS A 116 0.34 -15.62 7.85
C LYS A 116 0.01 -15.13 6.43
N LYS A 117 -0.79 -14.06 6.31
CA LYS A 117 -1.36 -13.61 5.05
C LYS A 117 -0.67 -12.35 4.49
N GLY A 118 0.02 -11.56 5.33
CA GLY A 118 0.55 -10.24 4.99
C GLY A 118 -0.49 -9.12 5.05
N PHE A 119 -1.71 -9.41 5.51
CA PHE A 119 -2.78 -8.43 5.74
C PHE A 119 -3.75 -8.94 6.82
N ALA A 120 -4.47 -8.00 7.44
CA ALA A 120 -5.64 -8.25 8.28
C ALA A 120 -6.73 -7.25 7.88
N MET A 121 -7.96 -7.72 7.67
CA MET A 121 -9.08 -6.89 7.20
C MET A 121 -10.32 -7.11 8.06
N ASP A 122 -11.07 -6.02 8.25
CA ASP A 122 -12.42 -6.03 8.80
C ASP A 122 -13.43 -5.87 7.64
N ASP A 123 -13.83 -6.99 7.07
CA ASP A 123 -14.70 -7.02 5.89
C ASP A 123 -16.04 -6.35 6.13
N GLU A 124 -16.62 -6.50 7.31
CA GLU A 124 -17.91 -5.92 7.64
C GLU A 124 -17.83 -4.40 7.73
N ARG A 125 -16.80 -3.89 8.37
CA ARG A 125 -16.55 -2.45 8.47
C ARG A 125 -16.27 -1.83 7.10
N LEU A 126 -15.52 -2.49 6.24
CA LEU A 126 -15.25 -2.05 4.88
C LEU A 126 -16.52 -2.02 4.01
N LYS A 127 -17.42 -3.00 4.16
CA LYS A 127 -18.71 -3.05 3.45
C LYS A 127 -19.69 -1.97 3.91
N GLN A 128 -19.67 -1.63 5.18
CA GLN A 128 -20.59 -0.63 5.76
C GLN A 128 -20.27 0.81 5.34
N GLY A 129 -19.07 1.08 4.81
CA GLY A 129 -18.67 2.41 4.38
C GLY A 129 -18.59 3.44 5.52
N THR A 130 -18.56 2.98 6.78
CA THR A 130 -18.57 3.86 7.94
C THR A 130 -17.18 4.45 8.15
N ALA A 131 -17.03 5.74 7.88
CA ALA A 131 -15.80 6.48 8.08
C ALA A 131 -15.58 6.76 9.57
N VAL A 132 -15.07 5.81 10.34
CA VAL A 132 -14.79 5.95 11.78
C VAL A 132 -13.81 7.12 12.02
N PHE A 133 -12.85 7.33 11.13
CA PHE A 133 -11.86 8.40 11.20
C PHE A 133 -12.13 9.54 10.19
N GLY A 134 -13.32 9.63 9.62
CA GLY A 134 -13.64 10.67 8.63
C GLY A 134 -13.09 10.40 7.22
N LYS A 135 -12.41 9.28 7.00
CA LYS A 135 -11.84 8.87 5.71
C LYS A 135 -12.46 7.56 5.23
N ASP A 136 -12.72 7.46 3.93
CA ASP A 136 -13.13 6.24 3.27
C ASP A 136 -11.90 5.39 2.89
N TYR A 137 -11.51 4.50 3.79
CA TYR A 137 -10.39 3.57 3.59
C TYR A 137 -10.67 2.48 2.54
N PHE A 138 -11.93 2.28 2.15
CA PHE A 138 -12.27 1.33 1.10
C PHE A 138 -11.66 1.71 -0.25
N ARG A 139 -11.65 3.01 -0.57
CA ARG A 139 -11.00 3.52 -1.78
C ARG A 139 -9.48 3.31 -1.76
N GLU A 140 -8.85 3.56 -0.62
CA GLU A 140 -7.42 3.31 -0.40
C GLU A 140 -7.09 1.82 -0.57
N LEU A 141 -7.89 0.94 0.04
CA LEU A 141 -7.75 -0.51 -0.11
C LEU A 141 -7.84 -0.94 -1.59
N LEU A 142 -8.84 -0.44 -2.33
CA LEU A 142 -8.99 -0.75 -3.75
C LEU A 142 -7.77 -0.32 -4.57
N GLU A 143 -7.22 0.86 -4.31
CA GLU A 143 -6.01 1.34 -5.01
C GLU A 143 -4.79 0.48 -4.65
N ARG A 144 -4.63 0.09 -3.39
CA ARG A 144 -3.56 -0.78 -2.92
C ARG A 144 -3.66 -2.19 -3.54
N VAL A 145 -4.85 -2.78 -3.58
CA VAL A 145 -5.09 -4.08 -4.23
C VAL A 145 -4.78 -4.00 -5.73
N ARG A 146 -5.21 -2.93 -6.42
CA ARG A 146 -4.89 -2.70 -7.83
C ARG A 146 -3.38 -2.61 -8.07
N SER A 147 -2.68 -1.85 -7.24
CA SER A 147 -1.22 -1.71 -7.32
C SER A 147 -0.50 -3.06 -7.11
N ILE A 148 -0.96 -3.87 -6.16
CA ILE A 148 -0.41 -5.22 -5.93
C ILE A 148 -0.66 -6.14 -7.13
N ARG A 149 -1.88 -6.15 -7.68
CA ARG A 149 -2.23 -6.92 -8.90
C ARG A 149 -1.42 -6.45 -10.11
N ALA A 150 -1.26 -5.14 -10.26
CA ALA A 150 -0.54 -4.52 -11.36
C ALA A 150 0.98 -4.51 -11.19
N SER A 151 1.54 -5.10 -10.12
CA SER A 151 2.98 -5.27 -10.00
C SER A 151 3.50 -6.15 -11.14
N GLU A 152 4.57 -5.74 -11.81
CA GLU A 152 5.08 -6.34 -13.04
C GLU A 152 5.22 -7.88 -12.93
N ARG A 153 5.81 -8.35 -11.83
CA ARG A 153 5.98 -9.78 -11.59
C ARG A 153 4.65 -10.54 -11.47
N ARG A 154 3.66 -9.95 -10.80
CA ARG A 154 2.34 -10.58 -10.59
C ARG A 154 1.54 -10.63 -11.87
N ILE A 155 1.57 -9.57 -12.67
CA ILE A 155 0.92 -9.50 -13.99
C ILE A 155 1.44 -10.62 -14.88
N TRP A 156 2.76 -10.73 -15.02
CA TRP A 156 3.37 -11.76 -15.86
C TRP A 156 3.05 -13.17 -15.37
N GLN A 157 3.05 -13.39 -14.06
CA GLN A 157 2.70 -14.68 -13.48
C GLN A 157 1.24 -15.04 -13.76
N GLN A 158 0.28 -14.15 -13.50
CA GLN A 158 -1.14 -14.38 -13.77
C GLN A 158 -1.43 -14.59 -15.25
N ILE A 159 -0.81 -13.81 -16.13
CA ILE A 159 -0.94 -14.01 -17.58
C ILE A 159 -0.41 -15.39 -17.97
N THR A 160 0.74 -15.80 -17.44
CA THR A 160 1.32 -17.11 -17.71
C THR A 160 0.40 -18.23 -17.22
N ASP A 161 -0.16 -18.10 -16.02
CA ASP A 161 -1.06 -19.09 -15.43
C ASP A 161 -2.36 -19.20 -16.25
N ILE A 162 -2.97 -18.08 -16.60
CA ILE A 162 -4.16 -18.02 -17.48
C ILE A 162 -3.88 -18.66 -18.84
N TYR A 163 -2.72 -18.39 -19.42
CA TYR A 163 -2.33 -18.99 -20.69
C TYR A 163 -2.13 -20.49 -20.59
N ALA A 164 -1.45 -20.94 -19.55
CA ALA A 164 -1.19 -22.36 -19.33
C ALA A 164 -2.48 -23.17 -19.14
N GLU A 165 -3.48 -22.56 -18.50
CA GLU A 165 -4.76 -23.21 -18.22
C GLU A 165 -5.75 -23.19 -19.39
N CYS A 166 -5.74 -22.11 -20.20
CA CYS A 166 -6.83 -21.83 -21.13
C CYS A 166 -6.43 -21.87 -22.62
N SER A 167 -5.14 -21.93 -22.93
CA SER A 167 -4.67 -21.89 -24.32
C SER A 167 -4.32 -23.27 -24.84
N THR A 168 -4.90 -23.62 -25.99
CA THR A 168 -4.63 -24.90 -26.70
C THR A 168 -3.28 -24.94 -27.38
N ASP A 169 -2.64 -23.79 -27.60
CA ASP A 169 -1.39 -23.62 -28.34
C ASP A 169 -0.30 -22.93 -27.50
N TYR A 170 -0.42 -22.98 -26.16
CA TYR A 170 0.55 -22.36 -25.27
C TYR A 170 1.88 -23.12 -25.23
N ASP A 171 2.95 -22.42 -25.59
CA ASP A 171 4.33 -22.84 -25.35
C ASP A 171 5.13 -21.66 -24.79
N LYS A 172 5.55 -21.76 -23.51
CA LYS A 172 6.30 -20.72 -22.81
C LYS A 172 7.61 -20.30 -23.49
N ASN A 173 8.19 -21.18 -24.31
CA ASN A 173 9.46 -20.97 -24.99
C ASN A 173 9.28 -20.48 -26.43
N SER A 174 8.05 -20.48 -26.94
CA SER A 174 7.78 -20.06 -28.31
C SER A 174 8.04 -18.58 -28.53
N PRO A 175 8.52 -18.17 -29.70
CA PRO A 175 8.62 -16.77 -30.08
C PRO A 175 7.28 -16.05 -29.99
N THR A 176 6.18 -16.72 -30.33
CA THR A 176 4.81 -16.18 -30.28
C THR A 176 4.43 -15.73 -28.88
N THR A 177 4.75 -16.52 -27.86
CA THR A 177 4.46 -16.16 -26.45
C THR A 177 5.28 -14.95 -25.99
N ARG A 178 6.58 -14.90 -26.34
CA ARG A 178 7.45 -13.75 -26.04
C ARG A 178 6.98 -12.47 -26.72
N ASP A 179 6.65 -12.56 -28.01
CA ASP A 179 6.15 -11.43 -28.80
C ASP A 179 4.81 -10.93 -28.26
N PHE A 180 3.97 -11.82 -27.79
CA PHE A 180 2.69 -11.46 -27.18
C PHE A 180 2.87 -10.61 -25.91
N TYR A 181 3.77 -11.02 -25.00
CA TYR A 181 4.01 -10.26 -23.78
C TYR A 181 4.54 -8.85 -24.09
N ALA A 182 5.52 -8.75 -24.99
CA ALA A 182 6.06 -7.45 -25.42
C ALA A 182 4.98 -6.57 -26.08
N MET A 183 4.15 -7.17 -26.91
CA MET A 183 3.03 -6.49 -27.56
C MET A 183 2.01 -5.98 -26.53
N MET A 184 1.62 -6.81 -25.57
CA MET A 184 0.65 -6.44 -24.55
C MET A 184 1.15 -5.26 -23.71
N GLN A 185 2.39 -5.36 -23.23
CA GLN A 185 3.03 -4.27 -22.48
C GLN A 185 3.05 -2.97 -23.28
N ASN A 186 3.45 -3.01 -24.53
CA ASN A 186 3.49 -1.84 -25.40
C ASN A 186 2.13 -1.22 -25.63
N ARG A 187 1.07 -2.03 -25.81
CA ARG A 187 -0.31 -1.54 -26.00
C ARG A 187 -0.84 -0.81 -24.78
N PHE A 188 -0.61 -1.34 -23.58
CA PHE A 188 -1.02 -0.66 -22.36
C PHE A 188 -0.24 0.62 -22.09
N HIS A 189 1.08 0.63 -22.32
CA HIS A 189 1.86 1.87 -22.22
C HIS A 189 1.35 2.91 -23.24
N TYR A 190 1.15 2.51 -24.49
CA TYR A 190 0.67 3.39 -25.53
C TYR A 190 -0.74 3.94 -25.25
N ALA A 191 -1.62 3.12 -24.74
CA ALA A 191 -2.97 3.50 -24.35
C ALA A 191 -3.00 4.64 -23.31
N ILE A 192 -2.00 4.67 -22.39
CA ILE A 192 -1.93 5.66 -21.31
C ILE A 192 -1.09 6.88 -21.70
N THR A 193 0.03 6.68 -22.41
CA THR A 193 1.05 7.73 -22.62
C THR A 193 1.17 8.20 -24.08
N GLY A 194 0.56 7.48 -25.01
CA GLY A 194 0.80 7.67 -26.45
C GLY A 194 2.18 7.17 -26.92
N GLN A 195 2.92 6.45 -26.07
CA GLN A 195 4.26 5.94 -26.35
C GLN A 195 4.39 4.46 -25.97
N THR A 196 5.17 3.70 -26.72
CA THR A 196 5.57 2.34 -26.34
C THR A 196 6.59 2.38 -25.20
N ALA A 197 6.79 1.27 -24.50
CA ALA A 197 7.79 1.16 -23.43
C ALA A 197 9.21 1.60 -23.89
N ALA A 198 9.60 1.22 -25.10
CA ALA A 198 10.88 1.60 -25.68
C ALA A 198 10.95 3.12 -25.98
N GLU A 199 9.89 3.71 -26.49
CA GLU A 199 9.81 5.14 -26.76
C GLU A 199 9.85 5.98 -25.47
N ILE A 200 9.18 5.54 -24.41
CA ILE A 200 9.23 6.17 -23.08
C ILE A 200 10.68 6.23 -22.58
N ILE A 201 11.36 5.08 -22.54
CA ILE A 201 12.75 5.00 -22.09
C ILE A 201 13.63 5.90 -22.96
N TYR A 202 13.50 5.80 -24.28
CA TYR A 202 14.33 6.54 -25.21
C TYR A 202 14.16 8.04 -25.09
N SER A 203 12.94 8.54 -24.88
CA SER A 203 12.64 9.98 -24.80
C SER A 203 12.97 10.58 -23.44
N LYS A 204 12.82 9.81 -22.36
CA LYS A 204 12.92 10.33 -20.99
C LYS A 204 14.29 10.09 -20.32
N ALA A 205 15.04 9.06 -20.70
CA ALA A 205 16.38 8.80 -20.17
C ALA A 205 17.37 9.88 -20.57
N ASP A 206 17.87 10.66 -19.58
CA ASP A 206 18.71 11.83 -19.80
C ASP A 206 19.56 12.08 -18.54
N HIS A 207 20.88 11.97 -18.67
CA HIS A 207 21.84 12.13 -17.57
C HIS A 207 21.87 13.53 -16.97
N THR A 208 21.33 14.54 -17.67
CA THR A 208 21.26 15.93 -17.19
C THR A 208 20.08 16.20 -16.27
N LYS A 209 19.11 15.27 -16.21
CA LYS A 209 17.94 15.37 -15.36
C LYS A 209 18.16 14.72 -14.00
N ASP A 210 17.46 15.21 -13.00
CA ASP A 210 17.41 14.60 -11.70
C ASP A 210 17.03 13.12 -11.83
N HIS A 211 17.82 12.25 -11.19
CA HIS A 211 17.66 10.80 -11.24
C HIS A 211 17.52 10.22 -12.66
N MET A 212 18.17 10.86 -13.66
CA MET A 212 18.07 10.49 -15.09
C MET A 212 16.64 10.60 -15.69
N GLY A 213 15.78 11.42 -15.11
CA GLY A 213 14.38 11.54 -15.48
C GLY A 213 13.48 10.41 -14.97
N LEU A 214 13.99 9.53 -14.10
CA LEU A 214 13.22 8.53 -13.38
C LEU A 214 12.35 9.20 -12.32
N THR A 215 11.13 8.73 -12.18
CA THR A 215 10.19 9.13 -11.13
C THR A 215 10.19 8.13 -9.96
N THR A 216 10.62 6.90 -10.21
CA THR A 216 10.82 5.86 -9.19
C THR A 216 11.94 4.90 -9.61
N TRP A 217 12.58 4.25 -8.64
CA TRP A 217 13.62 3.20 -8.84
C TRP A 217 13.67 2.31 -7.61
N LYS A 218 14.45 1.24 -7.66
CA LYS A 218 14.46 0.21 -6.61
C LYS A 218 14.72 0.76 -5.20
N ASN A 219 15.60 1.75 -5.09
CA ASN A 219 16.01 2.33 -3.80
C ASN A 219 15.49 3.78 -3.63
N ALA A 220 14.40 4.16 -4.32
CA ALA A 220 13.78 5.48 -4.19
C ALA A 220 13.18 5.68 -2.77
N PRO A 221 13.09 6.94 -2.28
CA PRO A 221 13.52 8.18 -2.95
C PRO A 221 15.03 8.48 -2.77
N ASP A 222 15.66 8.06 -1.69
CA ASP A 222 16.98 8.55 -1.26
C ASP A 222 18.16 7.67 -1.70
N GLY A 223 17.86 6.46 -2.18
CA GLY A 223 18.89 5.50 -2.59
C GLY A 223 19.33 5.68 -4.05
N ARG A 224 20.48 5.08 -4.39
CA ARG A 224 21.05 5.17 -5.74
C ARG A 224 20.16 4.58 -6.83
N VAL A 225 20.14 5.21 -7.97
CA VAL A 225 19.64 4.65 -9.23
C VAL A 225 20.60 3.53 -9.68
N LEU A 226 20.07 2.37 -10.01
CA LEU A 226 20.84 1.23 -10.51
C LEU A 226 20.75 1.12 -12.03
N LYS A 227 21.75 0.48 -12.65
CA LYS A 227 21.75 0.22 -14.12
C LYS A 227 20.57 -0.64 -14.59
N SER A 228 19.96 -1.43 -13.69
CA SER A 228 18.74 -2.18 -13.97
C SER A 228 17.51 -1.26 -14.07
N ASP A 229 17.45 -0.21 -13.27
CA ASP A 229 16.28 0.66 -13.16
C ASP A 229 16.01 1.46 -14.42
N VAL A 230 17.09 1.90 -15.10
CA VAL A 230 17.00 2.76 -16.29
C VAL A 230 16.43 2.04 -17.53
N SER A 231 16.30 0.73 -17.47
CA SER A 231 15.74 -0.08 -18.55
C SER A 231 14.25 -0.43 -18.37
N ILE A 232 13.61 0.13 -17.34
CA ILE A 232 12.22 -0.14 -16.98
C ILE A 232 11.35 1.08 -17.30
N ALA A 233 10.46 0.98 -18.29
CA ALA A 233 9.62 2.09 -18.73
C ALA A 233 8.74 2.67 -17.62
N LYS A 234 8.19 1.81 -16.73
CA LYS A 234 7.35 2.22 -15.61
C LYS A 234 8.05 3.22 -14.70
N ASN A 235 9.36 3.12 -14.56
CA ASN A 235 10.17 4.00 -13.72
C ASN A 235 10.22 5.46 -14.21
N TYR A 236 9.84 5.72 -15.45
CA TYR A 236 9.78 7.06 -16.04
C TYR A 236 8.36 7.66 -16.09
N LEU A 237 7.36 6.92 -15.61
CA LEU A 237 5.97 7.36 -15.61
C LEU A 237 5.68 8.28 -14.42
N GLN A 238 4.83 9.28 -14.65
CA GLN A 238 4.30 10.09 -13.57
C GLN A 238 3.31 9.27 -12.72
N GLU A 239 3.12 9.64 -11.46
CA GLU A 239 2.22 8.93 -10.55
C GLU A 239 0.81 8.73 -11.12
N LYS A 240 0.28 9.76 -11.80
CA LYS A 240 -1.03 9.69 -12.48
C LYS A 240 -1.04 8.64 -13.58
N GLU A 241 0.03 8.56 -14.39
CA GLU A 241 0.17 7.59 -15.48
C GLU A 241 0.30 6.17 -14.90
N ILE A 242 1.05 6.00 -13.81
CA ILE A 242 1.18 4.71 -13.11
C ILE A 242 -0.19 4.23 -12.62
N ARG A 243 -0.96 5.09 -11.95
CA ARG A 243 -2.30 4.75 -11.47
C ARG A 243 -3.27 4.40 -12.61
N GLN A 244 -3.20 5.11 -13.72
CA GLN A 244 -4.01 4.80 -14.91
C GLN A 244 -3.62 3.46 -15.53
N LEU A 245 -2.33 3.17 -15.65
CA LEU A 245 -1.81 1.90 -16.14
C LEU A 245 -2.28 0.74 -15.26
N GLU A 246 -2.13 0.87 -13.95
CA GLU A 246 -2.56 -0.13 -12.97
C GLU A 246 -4.07 -0.42 -13.04
N ARG A 247 -4.88 0.62 -13.21
CA ARG A 247 -6.33 0.47 -13.38
C ARG A 247 -6.67 -0.24 -14.68
N ALA A 248 -6.08 0.19 -15.80
CA ALA A 248 -6.34 -0.41 -17.11
C ALA A 248 -5.96 -1.90 -17.13
N VAL A 249 -4.80 -2.23 -16.59
CA VAL A 249 -4.32 -3.62 -16.51
C VAL A 249 -5.21 -4.46 -15.59
N SER A 250 -5.56 -3.98 -14.40
CA SER A 250 -6.46 -4.70 -13.48
C SER A 250 -7.84 -4.94 -14.10
N SER A 251 -8.41 -3.94 -14.78
CA SER A 251 -9.71 -4.08 -15.46
C SER A 251 -9.64 -5.06 -16.64
N TYR A 252 -8.51 -5.12 -17.34
CA TYR A 252 -8.30 -6.10 -18.38
C TYR A 252 -8.27 -7.54 -17.83
N PHE A 253 -7.67 -7.75 -16.64
CA PHE A 253 -7.71 -9.06 -16.00
C PHE A 253 -9.13 -9.49 -15.67
N ASP A 254 -9.91 -8.61 -15.05
CA ASP A 254 -11.32 -8.91 -14.75
C ASP A 254 -12.11 -9.23 -16.03
N TYR A 255 -11.83 -8.52 -17.14
CA TYR A 255 -12.42 -8.79 -18.45
C TYR A 255 -12.02 -10.17 -18.98
N ILE A 256 -10.74 -10.57 -18.86
CA ILE A 256 -10.25 -11.86 -19.35
C ILE A 256 -10.79 -13.00 -18.50
N GLU A 257 -10.78 -12.90 -17.18
CA GLU A 257 -11.36 -13.90 -16.28
C GLU A 257 -12.82 -14.19 -16.67
N ASN A 258 -13.62 -13.14 -16.89
CA ASN A 258 -15.00 -13.28 -17.37
C ASN A 258 -15.13 -13.96 -18.74
N GLN A 259 -14.16 -13.72 -19.65
CA GLN A 259 -14.18 -14.38 -20.98
C GLN A 259 -13.85 -15.88 -20.86
N ILE A 260 -12.92 -16.23 -20.00
CA ILE A 260 -12.50 -17.61 -19.74
C ILE A 260 -13.64 -18.41 -19.11
N GLU A 261 -14.32 -17.86 -18.13
CA GLU A 261 -15.48 -18.52 -17.50
C GLU A 261 -16.61 -18.84 -18.51
N ARG A 262 -16.71 -18.04 -19.59
CA ARG A 262 -17.72 -18.24 -20.63
C ARG A 262 -17.28 -19.12 -21.80
N HIS A 263 -15.98 -19.27 -21.99
CA HIS A 263 -15.40 -19.97 -23.15
C HIS A 263 -14.32 -20.93 -22.71
N ASN A 264 -14.50 -22.20 -22.98
CA ASN A 264 -13.62 -23.28 -22.49
C ASN A 264 -12.22 -23.32 -23.12
N ALA A 265 -11.92 -22.57 -24.18
CA ALA A 265 -10.59 -22.54 -24.79
C ALA A 265 -10.34 -21.26 -25.58
N PHE A 266 -9.14 -20.71 -25.46
CA PHE A 266 -8.60 -19.62 -26.26
C PHE A 266 -7.31 -20.06 -26.94
N ASN A 267 -6.98 -19.43 -28.08
CA ASN A 267 -5.63 -19.49 -28.63
C ASN A 267 -4.92 -18.14 -28.49
N MET A 268 -3.60 -18.12 -28.65
CA MET A 268 -2.76 -16.92 -28.49
C MET A 268 -3.20 -15.74 -29.36
N LYS A 269 -3.71 -16.03 -30.57
CA LYS A 269 -4.22 -15.02 -31.49
C LYS A 269 -5.51 -14.35 -30.98
N GLN A 270 -6.41 -15.14 -30.40
CA GLN A 270 -7.65 -14.64 -29.80
C GLN A 270 -7.35 -13.77 -28.56
N PHE A 271 -6.38 -14.16 -27.77
CA PHE A 271 -5.92 -13.33 -26.64
C PHE A 271 -5.33 -12.00 -27.12
N ALA A 272 -4.48 -12.02 -28.13
CA ALA A 272 -3.95 -10.78 -28.72
C ALA A 272 -5.06 -9.84 -29.22
N ALA A 273 -6.10 -10.42 -29.82
CA ALA A 273 -7.27 -9.66 -30.27
C ALA A 273 -8.10 -9.12 -29.09
N SER A 274 -8.19 -9.84 -27.97
CA SER A 274 -8.93 -9.42 -26.78
C SER A 274 -8.38 -8.16 -26.13
N VAL A 275 -7.06 -7.98 -26.16
CA VAL A 275 -6.41 -6.74 -25.66
C VAL A 275 -6.90 -5.53 -26.44
N ASN A 276 -6.88 -5.59 -27.76
CA ASN A 276 -7.38 -4.49 -28.60
C ASN A 276 -8.87 -4.25 -28.37
N LYS A 277 -9.66 -5.31 -28.31
CA LYS A 277 -11.10 -5.22 -28.07
C LYS A 277 -11.39 -4.51 -26.73
N PHE A 278 -10.68 -4.89 -25.69
CA PHE A 278 -10.78 -4.24 -24.37
C PHE A 278 -10.39 -2.76 -24.42
N LEU A 279 -9.23 -2.43 -25.01
CA LEU A 279 -8.75 -1.06 -25.11
C LEU A 279 -9.72 -0.18 -25.95
N THR A 280 -10.23 -0.69 -27.07
CA THR A 280 -11.22 -0.01 -27.90
C THR A 280 -12.51 0.23 -27.14
N PHE A 281 -13.00 -0.77 -26.40
CA PHE A 281 -14.25 -0.67 -25.64
C PHE A 281 -14.15 0.41 -24.52
N ASN A 282 -12.95 0.62 -23.98
CA ASN A 282 -12.70 1.63 -22.95
C ASN A 282 -12.16 2.97 -23.52
N ASP A 283 -12.33 3.22 -24.82
CA ASP A 283 -11.92 4.46 -25.51
C ASP A 283 -10.43 4.81 -25.41
N TYR A 284 -9.56 3.80 -25.20
CA TYR A 284 -8.12 3.98 -25.22
C TYR A 284 -7.57 4.04 -26.65
N GLN A 285 -6.48 4.77 -26.80
CA GLN A 285 -5.72 4.79 -28.06
C GLN A 285 -5.09 3.42 -28.34
N ILE A 286 -5.24 2.95 -29.57
CA ILE A 286 -4.68 1.69 -30.01
C ILE A 286 -3.35 1.93 -30.71
N LEU A 287 -2.32 1.18 -30.32
CA LEU A 287 -1.02 1.20 -30.98
C LEU A 287 -1.18 0.67 -32.42
N PRO A 288 -0.89 1.50 -33.45
CA PRO A 288 -1.15 1.11 -34.84
C PRO A 288 -0.14 0.09 -35.37
N ASP A 289 1.09 0.09 -34.83
CA ASP A 289 2.21 -0.75 -35.26
C ASP A 289 3.08 -1.22 -34.08
N LYS A 290 4.36 -1.51 -34.30
CA LYS A 290 5.30 -1.93 -33.25
C LYS A 290 6.00 -0.79 -32.52
N GLY A 291 5.69 0.48 -32.84
CA GLY A 291 6.41 1.66 -32.39
C GLY A 291 7.65 1.98 -33.22
N LYS A 292 8.19 3.20 -33.03
CA LYS A 292 9.30 3.73 -33.85
C LYS A 292 10.69 3.38 -33.30
N ILE A 293 10.78 3.04 -32.01
CA ILE A 293 12.04 2.77 -31.31
C ILE A 293 12.04 1.30 -30.88
N SER A 294 13.10 0.57 -31.21
CA SER A 294 13.29 -0.79 -30.75
C SER A 294 13.74 -0.86 -29.29
N ALA A 295 13.42 -1.95 -28.59
CA ALA A 295 13.87 -2.18 -27.22
C ALA A 295 15.42 -2.14 -27.09
N ALA A 296 16.15 -2.59 -28.13
CA ALA A 296 17.60 -2.56 -28.14
C ALA A 296 18.15 -1.12 -28.19
N GLN A 297 17.57 -0.26 -29.04
CA GLN A 297 17.94 1.16 -29.12
C GLN A 297 17.65 1.89 -27.81
N ALA A 298 16.47 1.68 -27.23
CA ALA A 298 16.09 2.29 -25.96
C ALA A 298 17.02 1.88 -24.81
N LYS A 299 17.30 0.58 -24.67
CA LYS A 299 18.21 0.06 -23.65
C LYS A 299 19.64 0.55 -23.83
N LYS A 300 20.12 0.62 -25.08
CA LYS A 300 21.46 1.16 -25.35
C LYS A 300 21.55 2.60 -24.89
N LYS A 301 20.65 3.47 -25.37
CA LYS A 301 20.63 4.88 -24.96
C LYS A 301 20.57 5.04 -23.45
N ALA A 302 19.62 4.36 -22.77
CA ALA A 302 19.48 4.47 -21.32
C ALA A 302 20.76 4.04 -20.56
N LYS A 303 21.48 3.04 -21.06
CA LYS A 303 22.75 2.61 -20.46
C LYS A 303 23.87 3.61 -20.72
N ASP A 304 23.96 4.16 -21.93
CA ASP A 304 24.96 5.15 -22.26
C ASP A 304 24.76 6.43 -21.41
N GLU A 305 23.53 6.89 -21.25
CA GLU A 305 23.17 7.98 -20.33
C GLU A 305 23.50 7.64 -18.87
N TYR A 306 23.20 6.41 -18.43
CA TYR A 306 23.51 5.95 -17.07
C TYR A 306 25.02 5.95 -16.79
N ASP A 307 25.83 5.51 -17.73
CA ASP A 307 27.29 5.42 -17.55
C ASP A 307 27.92 6.83 -17.39
N ILE A 308 27.27 7.89 -17.90
CA ILE A 308 27.62 9.29 -17.65
C ILE A 308 27.11 9.72 -16.26
N PHE A 309 25.81 9.54 -16.00
CA PHE A 309 25.17 9.92 -14.75
C PHE A 309 25.81 9.27 -13.52
N ASN A 310 26.16 8.00 -13.62
CA ASN A 310 26.74 7.23 -12.51
C ASN A 310 28.09 7.77 -12.03
N LYS A 311 28.82 8.57 -12.85
CA LYS A 311 30.07 9.21 -12.44
C LYS A 311 29.84 10.39 -11.48
N THR A 312 28.69 11.02 -11.56
CA THR A 312 28.31 12.18 -10.75
C THR A 312 27.31 11.83 -9.65
N GLN A 313 26.76 10.61 -9.68
CA GLN A 313 25.80 10.15 -8.71
C GLN A 313 26.43 10.02 -7.32
N ARG A 314 25.85 10.69 -6.35
CA ARG A 314 26.34 10.70 -4.96
C ARG A 314 26.31 9.27 -4.38
N ILE A 315 27.42 8.89 -3.74
CA ILE A 315 27.52 7.62 -3.02
C ILE A 315 27.28 7.95 -1.54
N ASP A 316 26.06 7.67 -1.07
CA ASP A 316 25.80 7.67 0.37
C ASP A 316 26.10 6.27 0.89
N SER A 317 27.18 6.11 1.59
CA SER A 317 27.51 4.87 2.32
C SER A 317 26.61 4.77 3.56
N ASP A 318 26.46 3.55 4.10
CA ASP A 318 25.73 3.38 5.37
C ASP A 318 26.40 4.16 6.51
N PHE A 319 27.73 4.33 6.44
CA PHE A 319 28.49 5.20 7.33
C PHE A 319 28.09 6.67 7.22
N ASP A 320 27.89 7.19 5.99
CA ASP A 320 27.46 8.58 5.80
C ASP A 320 26.05 8.84 6.35
N LYS A 321 25.16 7.84 6.28
CA LYS A 321 23.81 7.91 6.86
C LYS A 321 23.86 7.93 8.38
N GLU A 322 24.68 7.07 8.98
CA GLU A 322 24.86 6.99 10.43
C GLU A 322 25.48 8.27 10.99
N VAL A 323 26.48 8.83 10.32
CA VAL A 323 27.11 10.11 10.70
C VAL A 323 26.12 11.28 10.59
N ARG A 324 25.26 11.32 9.55
CA ARG A 324 24.21 12.37 9.45
C ARG A 324 23.19 12.23 10.56
N GLY A 325 22.70 11.02 10.86
CA GLY A 325 21.78 10.80 11.98
C GLY A 325 22.35 11.29 13.31
N LEU A 326 23.65 11.10 13.54
CA LEU A 326 24.34 11.61 14.72
C LEU A 326 24.53 13.14 14.73
N LEU A 327 24.65 13.77 13.56
CA LEU A 327 24.82 15.21 13.43
C LEU A 327 23.48 15.98 13.46
N ASP A 328 22.41 15.37 12.96
CA ASP A 328 21.07 15.95 12.90
C ASP A 328 20.25 15.73 14.18
N GLY A 329 20.77 14.98 15.16
CA GLY A 329 20.25 14.88 16.53
C GLY A 329 18.99 14.01 16.67
N GLU A 330 18.80 13.03 15.77
CA GLU A 330 17.76 11.98 15.90
C GLU A 330 18.29 10.74 16.61
#